data_10c26cd5465a75718650edea24149b4b
#
_entry.id   10c26cd5465a75718650edea24149b4b
#
_cell.length_a   1.000
_cell.length_b   1.000
_cell.length_c   1.000
_cell.angle_alpha   90.00
_cell.angle_beta   90.00
_cell.angle_gamma   90.00
#
_symmetry.space_group_name_H-M   'P 1'
#
loop_
_entity.id
_entity.type
_entity.pdbx_description
1 polymer ?
#
loop_
_entity_poly.entity_id
_entity_poly.type
_entity_poly.pdbx_seq_one_letter_code
_entity_poly.pdbx_strand_id
1 'polypeptide(L)'
;MKTMGFARLRIVDSEAHREPATRWVAHGSGDIIDNIEVFPTLFDALQDVDFTIATTARSRAKFHYYATPAELVPLLEEKAGWMNHAALVFGREDSGLTNEELALADVLTGVPMVADYPSLNLGQAVMVYCYQLASLMQQPDKNIDISDEFQLRALRSRVMRLLSTLDVAGDVKLVDWLQQRLGLLGQRDTAMLHRLVHDIEKNVAK
;
A
#
# COMPACT_ATOMS: atom_id res chain seq x y z
N MET A 1 5.39 10.76 -9.30
CA MET A 1 4.07 10.09 -9.47
C MET A 1 4.15 8.97 -10.51
N LYS A 2 4.44 9.21 -11.80
CA LYS A 2 4.39 8.21 -12.88
C LYS A 2 5.17 6.94 -12.59
N THR A 3 6.41 7.03 -12.13
CA THR A 3 7.27 5.90 -11.76
C THR A 3 6.71 5.04 -10.62
N MET A 4 5.77 5.57 -9.85
CA MET A 4 5.09 4.88 -8.76
C MET A 4 3.66 4.42 -9.14
N GLY A 5 3.30 4.49 -10.43
CA GLY A 5 2.01 4.03 -10.93
C GLY A 5 0.88 5.06 -10.89
N PHE A 6 1.15 6.29 -10.42
CA PHE A 6 0.13 7.35 -10.37
C PHE A 6 0.16 8.19 -11.64
N ALA A 7 -0.91 8.10 -12.42
CA ALA A 7 -1.03 8.78 -13.71
C ALA A 7 -2.10 9.89 -13.73
N ARG A 8 -3.09 9.85 -12.82
CA ARG A 8 -4.18 10.82 -12.79
C ARG A 8 -3.80 12.02 -11.94
N LEU A 9 -3.84 13.21 -12.53
CA LEU A 9 -3.53 14.48 -11.86
C LEU A 9 -4.65 15.47 -12.11
N ARG A 10 -5.17 16.04 -11.03
CA ARG A 10 -6.15 17.13 -11.03
C ARG A 10 -5.50 18.39 -10.49
N ILE A 11 -5.81 19.53 -11.08
CA ILE A 11 -5.38 20.85 -10.64
C ILE A 11 -6.61 21.70 -10.37
N VAL A 12 -6.57 22.43 -9.27
CA VAL A 12 -7.66 23.32 -8.85
C VAL A 12 -7.18 24.76 -8.95
N ASP A 13 -7.96 25.59 -9.64
CA ASP A 13 -7.76 27.04 -9.76
C ASP A 13 -6.36 27.45 -10.18
N SER A 14 -5.78 26.73 -11.15
CA SER A 14 -4.45 27.06 -11.71
C SER A 14 -4.29 26.55 -13.13
N GLU A 15 -3.62 27.34 -13.94
CA GLU A 15 -3.24 27.03 -15.33
C GLU A 15 -1.72 26.87 -15.50
N ALA A 16 -0.95 26.84 -14.41
CA ALA A 16 0.51 26.79 -14.43
C ALA A 16 1.08 25.56 -15.19
N HIS A 17 0.33 24.48 -15.28
CA HIS A 17 0.72 23.29 -16.04
C HIS A 17 0.85 23.54 -17.56
N ARG A 18 0.24 24.63 -18.09
CA ARG A 18 0.30 25.01 -19.51
C ARG A 18 1.55 25.80 -19.87
N GLU A 19 2.31 26.24 -18.89
CA GLU A 19 3.55 26.94 -19.14
C GLU A 19 4.60 26.01 -19.79
N PRO A 20 5.37 26.50 -20.77
CA PRO A 20 6.41 25.69 -21.42
C PRO A 20 7.43 25.11 -20.43
N ALA A 21 7.74 25.81 -19.35
CA ALA A 21 8.65 25.37 -18.29
C ALA A 21 8.20 24.06 -17.63
N THR A 22 6.89 23.84 -17.52
CA THR A 22 6.35 22.61 -16.93
C THR A 22 6.81 21.36 -17.70
N ARG A 23 6.83 21.44 -19.04
CA ARG A 23 7.29 20.31 -19.87
C ARG A 23 8.79 20.07 -19.78
N TRP A 24 9.56 21.12 -19.53
CA TRP A 24 11.02 21.00 -19.40
C TRP A 24 11.43 20.28 -18.10
N VAL A 25 10.70 20.51 -17.01
CA VAL A 25 10.99 19.88 -15.72
C VAL A 25 10.31 18.52 -15.53
N ALA A 26 9.20 18.28 -16.22
CA ALA A 26 8.44 17.02 -16.14
C ALA A 26 8.92 15.98 -17.18
N HIS A 27 10.22 15.75 -17.24
CA HIS A 27 10.84 14.88 -18.23
C HIS A 27 10.23 13.46 -18.22
N GLY A 28 9.79 12.97 -19.41
CA GLY A 28 9.17 11.64 -19.53
C GLY A 28 7.73 11.52 -19.01
N SER A 29 7.09 12.63 -18.59
CA SER A 29 5.73 12.66 -18.04
C SER A 29 4.75 13.50 -18.86
N GLY A 30 5.03 13.67 -20.17
CA GLY A 30 4.18 14.45 -21.09
C GLY A 30 2.74 13.94 -21.14
N ASP A 31 2.54 12.64 -21.09
CA ASP A 31 1.23 11.99 -21.05
C ASP A 31 0.40 12.38 -19.80
N ILE A 32 1.03 12.57 -18.64
CA ILE A 32 0.32 13.07 -17.46
C ILE A 32 -0.08 14.53 -17.67
N ILE A 33 0.85 15.37 -18.19
CA ILE A 33 0.58 16.79 -18.42
C ILE A 33 -0.57 16.97 -19.42
N ASP A 34 -0.58 16.16 -20.50
CA ASP A 34 -1.59 16.24 -21.54
C ASP A 34 -2.99 15.82 -21.08
N ASN A 35 -3.07 15.01 -20.01
CA ASN A 35 -4.29 14.49 -19.42
C ASN A 35 -4.65 15.15 -18.07
N ILE A 36 -4.02 16.29 -17.72
CA ILE A 36 -4.40 17.04 -16.52
C ILE A 36 -5.85 17.53 -16.64
N GLU A 37 -6.64 17.24 -15.63
CA GLU A 37 -8.00 17.78 -15.47
C GLU A 37 -7.93 19.03 -14.58
N VAL A 38 -8.50 20.16 -15.06
CA VAL A 38 -8.52 21.43 -14.31
C VAL A 38 -9.93 21.71 -13.82
N PHE A 39 -10.05 22.05 -12.54
CA PHE A 39 -11.32 22.33 -11.88
C PHE A 39 -11.31 23.73 -11.24
N PRO A 40 -12.45 24.44 -11.21
CA PRO A 40 -12.53 25.74 -10.59
C PRO A 40 -12.44 25.69 -9.06
N THR A 41 -12.94 24.61 -8.45
CA THR A 41 -12.91 24.42 -6.99
C THR A 41 -12.48 23.00 -6.62
N LEU A 42 -11.99 22.82 -5.38
CA LEU A 42 -11.68 21.49 -4.85
C LEU A 42 -12.94 20.63 -4.75
N PHE A 43 -14.07 21.23 -4.39
CA PHE A 43 -15.35 20.54 -4.34
C PHE A 43 -15.70 19.91 -5.70
N ASP A 44 -15.55 20.66 -6.81
CA ASP A 44 -15.80 20.15 -8.16
C ASP A 44 -14.83 19.01 -8.53
N ALA A 45 -13.57 19.14 -8.12
CA ALA A 45 -12.55 18.14 -8.38
C ALA A 45 -12.77 16.83 -7.63
N LEU A 46 -13.64 16.81 -6.61
CA LEU A 46 -13.88 15.64 -5.75
C LEU A 46 -15.26 14.98 -6.03
N GLN A 47 -16.03 15.43 -7.00
CA GLN A 47 -17.40 14.94 -7.23
C GLN A 47 -17.51 13.44 -7.56
N ASP A 48 -16.48 12.85 -8.16
CA ASP A 48 -16.41 11.42 -8.53
C ASP A 48 -15.47 10.63 -7.62
N VAL A 49 -15.11 11.18 -6.45
CA VAL A 49 -14.19 10.59 -5.48
C VAL A 49 -14.97 10.00 -4.31
N ASP A 50 -14.72 8.74 -4.00
CA ASP A 50 -15.39 8.03 -2.90
C ASP A 50 -14.70 8.25 -1.56
N PHE A 51 -13.41 8.58 -1.57
CA PHE A 51 -12.61 8.76 -0.34
C PHE A 51 -11.52 9.82 -0.53
N THR A 52 -11.58 10.86 0.28
CA THR A 52 -10.68 12.01 0.18
C THR A 52 -9.69 12.04 1.34
N ILE A 53 -8.40 12.11 1.00
CA ILE A 53 -7.27 12.21 1.93
C ILE A 53 -6.61 13.56 1.74
N ALA A 54 -6.60 14.42 2.77
CA ALA A 54 -5.97 15.74 2.69
C ALA A 54 -4.67 15.80 3.48
N THR A 55 -3.63 16.34 2.83
CA THR A 55 -2.32 16.49 3.45
C THR A 55 -2.22 17.77 4.28
N THR A 56 -1.56 17.69 5.44
CA THR A 56 -1.28 18.84 6.28
C THR A 56 0.06 18.66 7.00
N ALA A 57 0.85 19.74 7.07
CA ALA A 57 2.08 19.77 7.86
C ALA A 57 1.83 20.02 9.35
N ARG A 58 0.64 20.48 9.72
CA ARG A 58 0.29 20.84 11.10
C ARG A 58 -0.56 19.75 11.71
N SER A 59 -0.11 19.16 12.83
CA SER A 59 -0.97 18.34 13.68
C SER A 59 -2.15 19.18 14.18
N ARG A 60 -3.37 18.81 13.78
CA ARG A 60 -4.60 19.54 14.19
C ARG A 60 -5.40 18.64 15.13
N ALA A 61 -5.20 18.85 16.42
CA ALA A 61 -5.85 18.08 17.50
C ALA A 61 -7.40 18.07 17.46
N LYS A 62 -8.03 18.83 16.55
CA LYS A 62 -9.49 18.91 16.40
C LYS A 62 -10.08 17.92 15.37
N PHE A 63 -9.24 17.27 14.55
CA PHE A 63 -9.71 16.31 13.57
C PHE A 63 -9.60 14.90 14.14
N HIS A 64 -10.69 14.16 14.11
CA HIS A 64 -10.81 12.83 14.72
C HIS A 64 -10.03 11.73 14.01
N TYR A 65 -9.51 11.98 12.80
CA TYR A 65 -8.76 10.99 12.03
C TYR A 65 -7.53 11.63 11.39
N TYR A 66 -6.37 11.28 11.93
CA TYR A 66 -5.08 11.65 11.39
C TYR A 66 -4.24 10.39 11.22
N ALA A 67 -3.77 10.15 9.99
CA ALA A 67 -2.95 8.99 9.66
C ALA A 67 -1.59 9.43 9.09
N THR A 68 -0.54 8.71 9.42
CA THR A 68 0.74 8.83 8.72
C THR A 68 0.65 8.21 7.31
N PRO A 69 1.57 8.52 6.38
CA PRO A 69 1.59 7.88 5.07
C PRO A 69 1.63 6.34 5.14
N ALA A 70 2.29 5.77 6.15
CA ALA A 70 2.37 4.32 6.35
C ALA A 70 1.03 3.71 6.78
N GLU A 71 0.26 4.43 7.60
CA GLU A 71 -1.05 3.99 8.08
C GLU A 71 -2.15 4.11 7.01
N LEU A 72 -1.90 4.90 5.95
CA LEU A 72 -2.85 4.99 4.83
C LEU A 72 -2.93 3.68 4.03
N VAL A 73 -1.86 2.90 3.94
CA VAL A 73 -1.86 1.66 3.15
C VAL A 73 -2.90 0.68 3.68
N PRO A 74 -2.85 0.21 4.94
CA PRO A 74 -3.87 -0.71 5.46
C PRO A 74 -5.27 -0.10 5.48
N LEU A 75 -5.39 1.22 5.69
CA LEU A 75 -6.68 1.91 5.64
C LEU A 75 -7.32 1.83 4.26
N LEU A 76 -6.55 2.04 3.19
CA LEU A 76 -7.04 1.99 1.81
C LEU A 76 -7.29 0.55 1.36
N GLU A 77 -6.48 -0.41 1.79
CA GLU A 77 -6.71 -1.84 1.54
C GLU A 77 -8.03 -2.31 2.14
N GLU A 78 -8.35 -1.91 3.37
CA GLU A 78 -9.64 -2.23 4.01
C GLU A 78 -10.84 -1.67 3.23
N LYS A 79 -10.66 -0.49 2.61
CA LYS A 79 -11.71 0.18 1.85
C LYS A 79 -11.82 -0.25 0.39
N ALA A 80 -10.86 -0.98 -0.15
CA ALA A 80 -10.78 -1.35 -1.56
C ALA A 80 -12.01 -2.14 -2.08
N GLY A 81 -12.76 -2.80 -1.19
CA GLY A 81 -13.95 -3.56 -1.57
C GLY A 81 -15.17 -2.73 -1.99
N TRP A 82 -15.24 -1.44 -1.61
CA TRP A 82 -16.37 -0.55 -1.92
C TRP A 82 -15.97 0.78 -2.55
N MET A 83 -14.68 1.13 -2.50
CA MET A 83 -14.13 2.38 -3.02
C MET A 83 -13.55 2.15 -4.43
N ASN A 84 -13.98 2.93 -5.40
CA ASN A 84 -13.43 2.92 -6.75
C ASN A 84 -12.36 3.99 -6.94
N HIS A 85 -12.58 5.18 -6.38
CA HIS A 85 -11.68 6.32 -6.52
C HIS A 85 -11.34 6.93 -5.17
N ALA A 86 -10.05 6.98 -4.86
CA ALA A 86 -9.51 7.78 -3.76
C ALA A 86 -8.73 8.97 -4.29
N ALA A 87 -8.84 10.11 -3.63
CA ALA A 87 -8.04 11.30 -3.94
C ALA A 87 -7.09 11.63 -2.79
N LEU A 88 -5.83 11.90 -3.13
CA LEU A 88 -4.86 12.49 -2.23
C LEU A 88 -4.69 13.97 -2.59
N VAL A 89 -5.09 14.84 -1.68
CA VAL A 89 -5.15 16.29 -1.89
C VAL A 89 -3.94 16.95 -1.24
N PHE A 90 -3.21 17.72 -2.03
CA PHE A 90 -2.11 18.55 -1.58
C PHE A 90 -2.51 20.01 -1.67
N GLY A 91 -2.08 20.78 -0.68
CA GLY A 91 -2.30 22.23 -0.66
C GLY A 91 -1.25 23.01 -1.45
N ARG A 92 -1.39 24.32 -1.43
CA ARG A 92 -0.42 25.27 -1.98
C ARG A 92 0.91 25.17 -1.23
N GLU A 93 2.00 25.44 -1.91
CA GLU A 93 3.35 25.29 -1.32
C GLU A 93 3.58 26.28 -0.18
N ASP A 94 3.07 27.50 -0.30
CA ASP A 94 3.25 28.60 0.66
C ASP A 94 2.28 28.54 1.84
N SER A 95 1.05 28.12 1.63
CA SER A 95 -0.06 28.25 2.60
C SER A 95 -0.75 26.93 2.96
N GLY A 96 -0.56 25.89 2.16
CA GLY A 96 -1.21 24.59 2.34
C GLY A 96 -2.70 24.63 1.95
N LEU A 97 -3.51 23.79 2.59
CA LEU A 97 -4.96 23.73 2.45
C LEU A 97 -5.64 24.63 3.50
N THR A 98 -6.72 25.31 3.09
CA THR A 98 -7.59 26.07 4.00
C THR A 98 -8.40 25.15 4.92
N ASN A 99 -9.04 25.71 5.94
CA ASN A 99 -9.89 24.93 6.82
C ASN A 99 -11.13 24.37 6.10
N GLU A 100 -11.66 25.14 5.15
CA GLU A 100 -12.80 24.72 4.32
C GLU A 100 -12.39 23.56 3.39
N GLU A 101 -11.20 23.60 2.79
CA GLU A 101 -10.66 22.53 1.97
C GLU A 101 -10.39 21.26 2.79
N LEU A 102 -9.82 21.41 4.00
CA LEU A 102 -9.60 20.30 4.91
C LEU A 102 -10.90 19.65 5.40
N ALA A 103 -11.99 20.42 5.50
CA ALA A 103 -13.28 19.90 5.91
C ALA A 103 -13.95 18.99 4.85
N LEU A 104 -13.47 19.01 3.60
CA LEU A 104 -13.91 18.10 2.55
C LEU A 104 -13.24 16.71 2.63
N ALA A 105 -12.26 16.52 3.51
CA ALA A 105 -11.53 15.28 3.61
C ALA A 105 -12.13 14.31 4.64
N ASP A 106 -12.13 13.03 4.29
CA ASP A 106 -12.50 11.94 5.20
C ASP A 106 -11.38 11.66 6.21
N VAL A 107 -10.12 11.85 5.81
CA VAL A 107 -8.94 11.65 6.67
C VAL A 107 -7.90 12.73 6.40
N LEU A 108 -7.23 13.19 7.47
CA LEU A 108 -6.06 14.03 7.36
C LEU A 108 -4.79 13.19 7.49
N THR A 109 -3.76 13.58 6.75
CA THR A 109 -2.47 12.89 6.77
C THR A 109 -1.32 13.87 6.79
N GLY A 110 -0.23 13.47 7.40
CA GLY A 110 1.01 14.24 7.41
C GLY A 110 2.23 13.35 7.55
N VAL A 111 3.33 13.77 6.93
CA VAL A 111 4.60 13.08 7.06
C VAL A 111 5.18 13.37 8.44
N PRO A 112 5.50 12.34 9.27
CA PRO A 112 6.16 12.56 10.56
C PRO A 112 7.54 13.18 10.36
N MET A 113 7.79 14.34 10.96
CA MET A 113 9.06 15.05 10.88
C MET A 113 9.82 14.87 12.19
N VAL A 114 11.11 14.54 12.09
CA VAL A 114 12.00 14.42 13.28
C VAL A 114 12.52 15.78 13.73
N ALA A 115 12.78 16.66 12.78
CA ALA A 115 13.24 18.02 13.06
C ALA A 115 12.03 18.97 13.11
N ASP A 116 12.16 20.01 13.91
CA ASP A 116 11.18 21.12 13.99
C ASP A 116 11.32 22.04 12.76
N TYR A 117 11.14 21.44 11.57
CA TYR A 117 11.14 22.15 10.29
C TYR A 117 9.69 22.20 9.76
N PRO A 118 9.23 23.35 9.25
CA PRO A 118 7.79 23.59 9.11
C PRO A 118 7.11 22.77 8.03
N SER A 119 7.78 22.38 6.94
CA SER A 119 7.17 21.58 5.88
C SER A 119 8.19 20.98 4.91
N LEU A 120 7.77 19.93 4.21
CA LEU A 120 8.46 19.45 3.01
C LEU A 120 8.11 20.36 1.81
N ASN A 121 9.03 20.49 0.86
CA ASN A 121 8.70 20.97 -0.47
C ASN A 121 7.57 20.12 -1.08
N LEU A 122 6.65 20.74 -1.82
CA LEU A 122 5.46 20.08 -2.35
C LEU A 122 5.82 18.83 -3.19
N GLY A 123 6.81 18.94 -4.07
CA GLY A 123 7.26 17.79 -4.90
C GLY A 123 7.83 16.64 -4.06
N GLN A 124 8.54 16.96 -2.98
CA GLN A 124 9.04 15.95 -2.03
C GLN A 124 7.89 15.28 -1.27
N ALA A 125 6.91 16.06 -0.81
CA ALA A 125 5.72 15.53 -0.17
C ALA A 125 4.98 14.56 -1.11
N VAL A 126 4.70 14.98 -2.35
CA VAL A 126 4.08 14.14 -3.38
C VAL A 126 4.87 12.84 -3.57
N MET A 127 6.20 12.91 -3.63
CA MET A 127 7.04 11.71 -3.81
C MET A 127 6.95 10.77 -2.62
N VAL A 128 6.96 11.26 -1.38
CA VAL A 128 6.83 10.44 -0.17
C VAL A 128 5.51 9.64 -0.19
N TYR A 129 4.39 10.30 -0.50
CA TYR A 129 3.10 9.64 -0.60
C TYR A 129 3.02 8.66 -1.77
N CYS A 130 3.51 9.05 -2.95
CA CYS A 130 3.56 8.15 -4.10
C CYS A 130 4.39 6.90 -3.82
N TYR A 131 5.54 7.04 -3.16
CA TYR A 131 6.37 5.91 -2.76
C TYR A 131 5.64 5.01 -1.76
N GLN A 132 5.08 5.59 -0.71
CA GLN A 132 4.40 4.83 0.34
C GLN A 132 3.17 4.08 -0.17
N LEU A 133 2.42 4.68 -1.08
CA LEU A 133 1.20 4.11 -1.64
C LEU A 133 1.45 3.28 -2.93
N ALA A 134 2.70 3.17 -3.39
CA ALA A 134 3.03 2.44 -4.62
C ALA A 134 2.63 0.96 -4.56
N SER A 135 2.64 0.34 -3.38
CA SER A 135 2.19 -1.04 -3.19
C SER A 135 0.73 -1.26 -3.58
N LEU A 136 -0.13 -0.24 -3.39
CA LEU A 136 -1.54 -0.30 -3.79
C LEU A 136 -1.72 -0.23 -5.32
N MET A 137 -0.75 0.33 -6.04
CA MET A 137 -0.74 0.44 -7.50
C MET A 137 -0.09 -0.77 -8.18
N GLN A 138 0.74 -1.50 -7.46
CA GLN A 138 1.24 -2.77 -7.92
C GLN A 138 0.05 -3.71 -7.96
N GLN A 139 -0.39 -4.10 -9.17
CA GLN A 139 -1.26 -5.26 -9.27
C GLN A 139 -0.56 -6.37 -8.50
N PRO A 140 -1.23 -7.08 -7.59
CA PRO A 140 -0.63 -8.26 -7.00
C PRO A 140 -0.16 -9.07 -8.19
N ASP A 141 1.14 -9.37 -8.22
CA ASP A 141 1.67 -10.30 -9.21
C ASP A 141 0.70 -11.47 -9.19
N LYS A 142 0.03 -11.74 -10.33
CA LYS A 142 -0.88 -12.90 -10.46
C LYS A 142 -0.14 -14.22 -10.17
N ASN A 143 1.13 -14.10 -9.88
CA ASN A 143 2.07 -15.08 -9.39
C ASN A 143 2.55 -14.78 -7.95
N ILE A 144 1.72 -14.27 -7.05
CA ILE A 144 1.88 -14.68 -5.67
C ILE A 144 1.52 -16.14 -5.70
N ASP A 145 2.54 -16.92 -5.69
CA ASP A 145 2.64 -18.35 -5.73
C ASP A 145 1.99 -18.91 -4.44
N ILE A 146 0.68 -18.67 -4.31
CA ILE A 146 -0.12 -19.16 -3.20
C ILE A 146 -0.17 -20.67 -3.42
N SER A 147 0.42 -21.40 -2.52
CA SER A 147 0.30 -22.86 -2.51
C SER A 147 -1.17 -23.24 -2.59
N ASP A 148 -1.49 -24.15 -3.51
CA ASP A 148 -2.80 -24.77 -3.56
C ASP A 148 -3.15 -25.26 -2.14
N GLU A 149 -4.29 -24.85 -1.63
CA GLU A 149 -4.77 -25.20 -0.28
C GLU A 149 -4.76 -26.73 -0.07
N PHE A 150 -4.98 -27.46 -1.14
CA PHE A 150 -4.90 -28.94 -1.12
C PHE A 150 -3.47 -29.43 -0.86
N GLN A 151 -2.47 -28.83 -1.49
CA GLN A 151 -1.06 -29.18 -1.28
C GLN A 151 -0.60 -28.81 0.14
N LEU A 152 -1.01 -27.68 0.66
CA LEU A 152 -0.71 -27.26 2.03
C LEU A 152 -1.34 -28.21 3.05
N ARG A 153 -2.59 -28.62 2.86
CA ARG A 153 -3.26 -29.60 3.73
C ARG A 153 -2.56 -30.96 3.68
N ALA A 154 -2.18 -31.42 2.49
CA ALA A 154 -1.44 -32.66 2.31
C ALA A 154 -0.07 -32.62 3.00
N LEU A 155 0.67 -31.51 2.84
CA LEU A 155 1.95 -31.31 3.50
C LEU A 155 1.81 -31.30 5.03
N ARG A 156 0.83 -30.57 5.55
CA ARG A 156 0.55 -30.51 6.99
C ARG A 156 0.29 -31.91 7.56
N SER A 157 -0.54 -32.69 6.89
CA SER A 157 -0.85 -34.08 7.32
C SER A 157 0.39 -34.98 7.30
N ARG A 158 1.28 -34.83 6.31
CA ARG A 158 2.53 -35.59 6.22
C ARG A 158 3.51 -35.22 7.34
N VAL A 159 3.67 -33.89 7.59
CA VAL A 159 4.54 -33.39 8.66
C VAL A 159 4.06 -33.92 10.02
N MET A 160 2.75 -33.88 10.31
CA MET A 160 2.21 -34.39 11.57
C MET A 160 2.48 -35.89 11.75
N ARG A 161 2.31 -36.69 10.70
CA ARG A 161 2.67 -38.12 10.75
C ARG A 161 4.15 -38.34 11.00
N LEU A 162 5.01 -37.57 10.35
CA LEU A 162 6.45 -37.64 10.53
C LEU A 162 6.84 -37.32 11.98
N LEU A 163 6.27 -36.28 12.59
CA LEU A 163 6.51 -35.95 14.00
C LEU A 163 6.11 -37.09 14.94
N SER A 164 5.01 -37.77 14.64
CA SER A 164 4.59 -38.94 15.40
C SER A 164 5.57 -40.12 15.23
N THR A 165 6.07 -40.35 14.01
CA THR A 165 7.05 -41.41 13.73
C THR A 165 8.39 -41.15 14.41
N LEU A 166 8.77 -39.87 14.56
CA LEU A 166 10.01 -39.44 15.23
C LEU A 166 9.87 -39.30 16.76
N ASP A 167 8.69 -39.61 17.30
CA ASP A 167 8.35 -39.48 18.73
C ASP A 167 8.51 -38.07 19.31
N VAL A 168 8.32 -37.05 18.46
CA VAL A 168 8.40 -35.63 18.82
C VAL A 168 7.04 -34.90 18.78
N ALA A 169 5.96 -35.63 18.49
CA ALA A 169 4.60 -35.06 18.45
C ALA A 169 4.10 -34.53 19.81
N GLY A 170 4.73 -34.92 20.91
CA GLY A 170 4.46 -34.42 22.26
C GLY A 170 5.02 -33.01 22.54
N ASP A 171 5.89 -32.49 21.71
CA ASP A 171 6.38 -31.09 21.81
C ASP A 171 5.34 -30.13 21.25
N VAL A 172 4.44 -29.64 22.13
CA VAL A 172 3.34 -28.74 21.78
C VAL A 172 3.86 -27.45 21.11
N LYS A 173 5.00 -26.91 21.60
CA LYS A 173 5.57 -25.67 21.03
C LYS A 173 6.06 -25.88 19.60
N LEU A 174 6.71 -26.99 19.33
CA LEU A 174 7.17 -27.37 17.99
C LEU A 174 5.99 -27.57 17.04
N VAL A 175 4.96 -28.27 17.48
CA VAL A 175 3.75 -28.56 16.71
C VAL A 175 3.01 -27.27 16.35
N ASP A 176 2.76 -26.39 17.32
CA ASP A 176 2.09 -25.11 17.09
C ASP A 176 2.88 -24.21 16.14
N TRP A 177 4.20 -24.12 16.36
CA TRP A 177 5.06 -23.34 15.47
C TRP A 177 5.02 -23.84 14.01
N LEU A 178 5.14 -25.16 13.81
CA LEU A 178 5.08 -25.76 12.48
C LEU A 178 3.72 -25.51 11.83
N GLN A 179 2.61 -25.66 12.54
CA GLN A 179 1.26 -25.45 12.00
C GLN A 179 1.07 -24.00 11.51
N GLN A 180 1.55 -23.02 12.29
CA GLN A 180 1.49 -21.61 11.90
C GLN A 180 2.36 -21.32 10.69
N ARG A 181 3.57 -21.85 10.64
CA ARG A 181 4.52 -21.57 9.54
C ARG A 181 4.18 -22.27 8.25
N LEU A 182 3.69 -23.51 8.31
CA LEU A 182 3.25 -24.23 7.12
C LEU A 182 2.14 -23.50 6.37
N GLY A 183 1.25 -22.81 7.07
CA GLY A 183 0.18 -22.01 6.47
C GLY A 183 0.64 -20.77 5.68
N LEU A 184 1.89 -20.33 5.88
CA LEU A 184 2.47 -19.14 5.24
C LEU A 184 3.38 -19.49 4.05
N LEU A 185 3.53 -20.77 3.70
CA LEU A 185 4.44 -21.20 2.64
C LEU A 185 3.91 -20.85 1.26
N GLY A 186 4.78 -20.30 0.42
CA GLY A 186 4.54 -20.17 -1.02
C GLY A 186 4.65 -21.53 -1.74
N GLN A 187 4.22 -21.60 -3.00
CA GLN A 187 4.15 -22.85 -3.79
C GLN A 187 5.52 -23.54 -3.92
N ARG A 188 6.56 -22.74 -4.18
CA ARG A 188 7.94 -23.25 -4.29
C ARG A 188 8.40 -23.90 -2.99
N ASP A 189 8.19 -23.23 -1.85
CA ASP A 189 8.63 -23.71 -0.53
C ASP A 189 7.81 -24.92 -0.10
N THR A 190 6.51 -24.95 -0.41
CA THR A 190 5.65 -26.11 -0.21
C THR A 190 6.15 -27.32 -0.98
N ALA A 191 6.50 -27.15 -2.26
CA ALA A 191 7.05 -28.25 -3.09
C ALA A 191 8.39 -28.74 -2.54
N MET A 192 9.27 -27.83 -2.13
CA MET A 192 10.58 -28.19 -1.55
C MET A 192 10.43 -28.92 -0.22
N LEU A 193 9.50 -28.50 0.63
CA LEU A 193 9.26 -29.14 1.91
C LEU A 193 8.56 -30.51 1.72
N HIS A 194 7.67 -30.67 0.75
CA HIS A 194 7.13 -31.98 0.36
C HIS A 194 8.25 -32.96 -0.01
N ARG A 195 9.24 -32.51 -0.76
CA ARG A 195 10.41 -33.31 -1.15
C ARG A 195 11.24 -33.70 0.07
N LEU A 196 11.56 -32.74 0.95
CA LEU A 196 12.32 -32.99 2.17
C LEU A 196 11.63 -34.01 3.07
N VAL A 197 10.32 -33.83 3.31
CA VAL A 197 9.51 -34.76 4.13
C VAL A 197 9.51 -36.16 3.51
N HIS A 198 9.37 -36.25 2.18
CA HIS A 198 9.45 -37.54 1.48
C HIS A 198 10.80 -38.25 1.67
N ASP A 199 11.90 -37.50 1.55
CA ASP A 199 13.24 -38.09 1.70
C ASP A 199 13.50 -38.54 3.15
N ILE A 200 12.97 -37.82 4.14
CA ILE A 200 13.05 -38.22 5.56
C ILE A 200 12.20 -39.49 5.80
N GLU A 201 10.94 -39.51 5.35
CA GLU A 201 10.05 -40.69 5.48
C GLU A 201 10.71 -41.94 4.92
N LYS A 202 11.35 -41.83 3.75
CA LYS A 202 12.07 -42.95 3.09
C LYS A 202 13.27 -43.45 3.88
N ASN A 203 13.93 -42.60 4.63
CA ASN A 203 15.10 -42.98 5.45
C ASN A 203 14.71 -43.49 6.85
N VAL A 204 13.61 -43.03 7.40
CA VAL A 204 13.12 -43.45 8.72
C VAL A 204 12.37 -44.82 8.61
N ALA A 205 11.87 -45.18 7.42
CA ALA A 205 11.22 -46.48 7.15
C ALA A 205 12.21 -47.63 6.90
N LYS A 206 13.52 -47.36 6.93
CA LYS A 206 14.58 -48.40 6.83
C LYS A 206 15.09 -48.77 8.21
#